data_4e05832fc248a09f498d23fe0cd6e397
#
_entry.id   4e05832fc248a09f498d23fe0cd6e397
#
_cell.length_a   1.000
_cell.length_b   1.000
_cell.length_c   1.000
_cell.angle_alpha   90.00
_cell.angle_beta   90.00
_cell.angle_gamma   90.00
#
_symmetry.space_group_name_H-M   'P 1'
#
loop_
_entity.id
_entity.type
_entity.pdbx_description
1 polymer ?
#
loop_
_entity_poly.entity_id
_entity_poly.type
_entity_poly.pdbx_seq_one_letter_code
_entity_poly.pdbx_strand_id
1 'polypeptide(L)'
;GEFLNAIGLPTLQGYGLTETSPVVSCNLPGKVRVETVGPPFKTNQVKIAADGEILIKGENVMLGYWNQKKATEEVLKNAWLHTGDIGEIDSSGYLKITDRKKDIIVNLGGDNISPSKIENILCLNDLIKQSLVYGDKKNYLVALIVTEKEINKEKIKTIVEETNKSLT
;
A
#
# COMPACT_ATOMS: atom_id res chain seq x y z
N GLY A 1 -9.39 9.40 -7.62
CA GLY A 1 -10.35 10.08 -6.71
C GLY A 1 -10.58 11.53 -7.12
N GLU A 2 -9.54 12.35 -7.18
CA GLU A 2 -9.64 13.79 -7.46
C GLU A 2 -10.36 14.10 -8.77
N PHE A 3 -9.92 13.51 -9.88
CA PHE A 3 -10.53 13.73 -11.19
C PHE A 3 -12.05 13.41 -11.19
N LEU A 4 -12.45 12.28 -10.63
CA LEU A 4 -13.86 11.88 -10.60
C LEU A 4 -14.68 12.83 -9.73
N ASN A 5 -14.17 13.24 -8.57
CA ASN A 5 -14.82 14.22 -7.72
C ASN A 5 -14.91 15.60 -8.41
N ALA A 6 -13.87 16.01 -9.14
CA ALA A 6 -13.86 17.29 -9.88
C ALA A 6 -14.91 17.37 -11.01
N ILE A 7 -15.23 16.24 -11.66
CA ILE A 7 -16.28 16.19 -12.69
C ILE A 7 -17.68 15.87 -12.12
N GLY A 8 -17.84 15.94 -10.79
CA GLY A 8 -19.13 15.75 -10.13
C GLY A 8 -19.57 14.29 -9.92
N LEU A 9 -18.65 13.34 -10.04
CA LEU A 9 -18.88 11.94 -9.69
C LEU A 9 -18.29 11.64 -8.30
N PRO A 10 -19.10 11.66 -7.23
CA PRO A 10 -18.59 11.41 -5.86
C PRO A 10 -17.94 10.04 -5.77
N THR A 11 -16.65 10.02 -5.47
CA THR A 11 -15.87 8.78 -5.33
C THR A 11 -15.31 8.69 -3.93
N LEU A 12 -15.61 7.61 -3.24
CA LEU A 12 -15.15 7.33 -1.89
C LEU A 12 -14.19 6.14 -1.94
N GLN A 13 -12.93 6.36 -1.55
CA GLN A 13 -12.00 5.25 -1.38
C GLN A 13 -12.35 4.50 -0.10
N GLY A 14 -12.32 3.18 -0.17
CA GLY A 14 -12.47 2.29 0.97
C GLY A 14 -11.42 1.20 0.97
N TYR A 15 -11.30 0.51 2.09
CA TYR A 15 -10.41 -0.61 2.29
C TYR A 15 -11.13 -1.79 2.90
N GLY A 16 -10.72 -2.96 2.47
CA GLY A 16 -11.16 -4.22 3.03
C GLY A 16 -10.61 -5.39 2.24
N LEU A 17 -10.85 -6.58 2.76
CA LEU A 17 -10.40 -7.85 2.21
C LEU A 17 -11.57 -8.83 2.17
N THR A 18 -11.44 -9.91 1.42
CA THR A 18 -12.38 -11.02 1.47
C THR A 18 -12.54 -11.54 2.90
N GLU A 19 -11.45 -11.58 3.65
CA GLU A 19 -11.36 -11.98 5.05
C GLU A 19 -12.09 -11.02 6.01
N THR A 20 -12.55 -9.85 5.54
CA THR A 20 -13.27 -8.84 6.35
C THR A 20 -14.69 -8.55 5.85
N SER A 21 -15.26 -9.34 4.96
CA SER A 21 -16.67 -9.39 4.51
C SER A 21 -17.31 -8.04 4.08
N PRO A 22 -16.82 -7.31 3.13
CA PRO A 22 -15.45 -7.07 2.73
C PRO A 22 -14.84 -5.80 3.32
N VAL A 23 -15.64 -4.85 3.88
CA VAL A 23 -15.22 -3.45 4.12
C VAL A 23 -14.83 -3.20 5.56
N VAL A 24 -13.67 -2.57 5.75
CA VAL A 24 -13.12 -2.17 7.07
C VAL A 24 -13.21 -0.68 7.29
N SER A 25 -12.88 0.11 6.27
CA SER A 25 -12.88 1.57 6.33
C SER A 25 -13.36 2.18 5.01
N CYS A 26 -13.83 3.40 5.06
CA CYS A 26 -14.23 4.14 3.87
C CYS A 26 -14.16 5.65 4.14
N ASN A 27 -13.76 6.42 3.12
CA ASN A 27 -13.87 7.86 3.14
C ASN A 27 -15.35 8.28 3.29
N LEU A 28 -15.57 9.37 3.99
CA LEU A 28 -16.92 9.87 4.26
C LEU A 28 -17.31 10.96 3.25
N PRO A 29 -18.60 11.03 2.84
CA PRO A 29 -19.10 12.12 2.02
C PRO A 29 -18.77 13.48 2.65
N GLY A 30 -18.26 14.42 1.86
CA GLY A 30 -17.87 15.76 2.32
C GLY A 30 -16.59 15.82 3.16
N LYS A 31 -15.94 14.68 3.43
CA LYS A 31 -14.68 14.58 4.19
C LYS A 31 -13.69 13.61 3.52
N VAL A 32 -13.67 13.60 2.20
CA VAL A 32 -12.79 12.74 1.41
C VAL A 32 -11.35 13.21 1.54
N ARG A 33 -10.44 12.28 1.88
CA ARG A 33 -8.98 12.47 1.82
C ARG A 33 -8.42 11.45 0.84
N VAL A 34 -8.02 11.91 -0.32
CA VAL A 34 -7.71 11.06 -1.49
C VAL A 34 -6.58 10.08 -1.26
N GLU A 35 -5.58 10.45 -0.46
CA GLU A 35 -4.45 9.59 -0.09
C GLU A 35 -4.78 8.56 1.00
N THR A 36 -6.02 8.53 1.51
CA THR A 36 -6.46 7.62 2.56
C THR A 36 -7.62 6.76 2.11
N VAL A 37 -7.88 5.72 2.85
CA VAL A 37 -9.05 4.84 2.69
C VAL A 37 -10.14 5.13 3.75
N GLY A 38 -10.07 6.31 4.37
CA GLY A 38 -11.03 6.77 5.35
C GLY A 38 -10.86 6.17 6.75
N PRO A 39 -11.69 6.62 7.71
CA PRO A 39 -11.69 6.06 9.05
C PRO A 39 -12.31 4.66 9.07
N PRO A 40 -11.85 3.75 9.96
CA PRO A 40 -12.50 2.47 10.19
C PRO A 40 -13.97 2.63 10.62
N PHE A 41 -14.83 1.69 10.19
CA PHE A 41 -16.18 1.63 10.70
C PHE A 41 -16.19 1.32 12.20
N LYS A 42 -17.20 1.82 12.92
CA LYS A 42 -17.30 1.67 14.38
C LYS A 42 -17.33 0.23 14.86
N THR A 43 -17.74 -0.70 14.01
CA THR A 43 -17.77 -2.14 14.29
C THR A 43 -16.38 -2.80 14.21
N ASN A 44 -15.39 -2.08 13.67
CA ASN A 44 -14.05 -2.59 13.47
C ASN A 44 -13.05 -1.89 14.39
N GLN A 45 -12.21 -2.68 15.03
CA GLN A 45 -11.00 -2.21 15.68
C GLN A 45 -9.83 -2.38 14.72
N VAL A 46 -9.10 -1.31 14.46
CA VAL A 46 -7.90 -1.33 13.62
C VAL A 46 -6.73 -0.81 14.44
N LYS A 47 -5.61 -1.48 14.36
CA LYS A 47 -4.34 -1.04 14.95
C LYS A 47 -3.18 -1.34 14.03
N ILE A 48 -2.10 -0.61 14.19
CA ILE A 48 -0.85 -0.81 13.47
C ILE A 48 0.11 -1.57 14.41
N ALA A 49 0.64 -2.69 13.94
CA ALA A 49 1.64 -3.47 14.65
C ALA A 49 3.02 -2.76 14.63
N ALA A 50 3.97 -3.24 15.41
CA ALA A 50 5.31 -2.65 15.50
C ALA A 50 6.09 -2.67 14.16
N ASP A 51 5.77 -3.62 13.28
CA ASP A 51 6.34 -3.73 11.93
C ASP A 51 5.52 -2.98 10.86
N GLY A 52 4.53 -2.18 11.27
CA GLY A 52 3.66 -1.41 10.38
C GLY A 52 2.48 -2.18 9.81
N GLU A 53 2.31 -3.48 10.15
CA GLU A 53 1.19 -4.26 9.63
C GLU A 53 -0.15 -3.79 10.20
N ILE A 54 -1.15 -3.67 9.32
CA ILE A 54 -2.52 -3.37 9.69
C ILE A 54 -3.16 -4.61 10.29
N LEU A 55 -3.62 -4.52 11.53
CA LEU A 55 -4.33 -5.57 12.23
C LEU A 55 -5.79 -5.18 12.42
N ILE A 56 -6.70 -6.11 12.15
CA ILE A 56 -8.14 -5.88 12.19
C ILE A 56 -8.80 -6.87 13.14
N LYS A 57 -9.75 -6.37 13.94
CA LYS A 57 -10.62 -7.18 14.76
C LYS A 57 -12.05 -6.62 14.64
N GLY A 58 -13.03 -7.49 14.40
CA GLY A 58 -14.43 -7.10 14.25
C GLY A 58 -15.31 -8.29 13.92
N GLU A 59 -16.61 -8.08 13.96
CA GLU A 59 -17.60 -9.13 13.64
C GLU A 59 -17.59 -9.50 12.15
N ASN A 60 -17.05 -8.65 11.31
CA ASN A 60 -16.88 -8.88 9.87
C ASN A 60 -15.64 -9.72 9.53
N VAL A 61 -14.77 -10.00 10.50
CA VAL A 61 -13.59 -10.85 10.27
C VAL A 61 -14.03 -12.30 10.11
N MET A 62 -13.51 -12.98 9.08
CA MET A 62 -13.80 -14.37 8.78
C MET A 62 -13.52 -15.30 9.97
N LEU A 63 -14.20 -16.45 10.01
CA LEU A 63 -13.92 -17.53 10.98
C LEU A 63 -12.63 -18.30 10.61
N GLY A 64 -12.24 -18.29 9.34
CA GLY A 64 -11.05 -18.96 8.82
C GLY A 64 -11.21 -19.42 7.39
N TYR A 65 -10.13 -19.97 6.84
CA TYR A 65 -10.13 -20.58 5.52
C TYR A 65 -10.68 -22.01 5.56
N TRP A 66 -11.56 -22.33 4.63
CA TRP A 66 -12.19 -23.65 4.56
C TRP A 66 -11.15 -24.78 4.43
N ASN A 67 -11.19 -25.73 5.36
CA ASN A 67 -10.26 -26.88 5.45
C ASN A 67 -8.76 -26.51 5.46
N GLN A 68 -8.40 -25.27 5.85
CA GLN A 68 -7.02 -24.78 5.89
C GLN A 68 -6.68 -24.22 7.28
N LYS A 69 -6.66 -25.09 8.28
CA LYS A 69 -6.41 -24.70 9.68
C LYS A 69 -5.07 -23.96 9.84
N LYS A 70 -4.00 -24.48 9.24
CA LYS A 70 -2.66 -23.85 9.33
C LYS A 70 -2.66 -22.44 8.75
N ALA A 71 -3.19 -22.25 7.53
CA ALA A 71 -3.29 -20.93 6.92
C ALA A 71 -4.16 -19.97 7.73
N THR A 72 -5.22 -20.48 8.38
CA THR A 72 -6.05 -19.67 9.29
C THR A 72 -5.26 -19.22 10.51
N GLU A 73 -4.53 -20.12 11.17
CA GLU A 73 -3.71 -19.81 12.35
C GLU A 73 -2.54 -18.85 12.04
N GLU A 74 -2.05 -18.84 10.80
CA GLU A 74 -1.03 -17.89 10.34
C GLU A 74 -1.55 -16.45 10.31
N VAL A 75 -2.81 -16.24 9.92
CA VAL A 75 -3.39 -14.90 9.75
C VAL A 75 -4.30 -14.47 10.91
N LEU A 76 -4.92 -15.39 11.63
CA LEU A 76 -5.77 -15.09 12.78
C LEU A 76 -5.03 -15.42 14.08
N LYS A 77 -4.57 -14.37 14.80
CA LYS A 77 -3.83 -14.50 16.05
C LYS A 77 -4.50 -13.67 17.15
N ASN A 78 -4.88 -14.29 18.25
CA ASN A 78 -5.51 -13.61 19.40
C ASN A 78 -6.72 -12.77 18.99
N ALA A 79 -7.56 -13.29 18.09
CA ALA A 79 -8.73 -12.63 17.51
C ALA A 79 -8.41 -11.39 16.65
N TRP A 80 -7.17 -11.21 16.22
CA TRP A 80 -6.77 -10.20 15.26
C TRP A 80 -6.41 -10.85 13.93
N LEU A 81 -6.95 -10.30 12.85
CA LEU A 81 -6.56 -10.62 11.48
C LEU A 81 -5.28 -9.85 11.14
N HIS A 82 -4.24 -10.58 10.79
CA HIS A 82 -3.01 -10.07 10.19
C HIS A 82 -3.23 -9.93 8.69
N THR A 83 -3.37 -8.71 8.21
CA THR A 83 -3.83 -8.45 6.83
C THR A 83 -2.74 -8.66 5.79
N GLY A 84 -1.48 -8.57 6.20
CA GLY A 84 -0.34 -8.50 5.27
C GLY A 84 -0.23 -7.15 4.55
N ASP A 85 -1.05 -6.17 4.89
CA ASP A 85 -0.96 -4.80 4.40
C ASP A 85 -0.22 -3.94 5.43
N ILE A 86 0.61 -3.03 4.96
CA ILE A 86 1.32 -2.04 5.76
C ILE A 86 0.62 -0.70 5.65
N GLY A 87 0.53 0.02 6.75
CA GLY A 87 -0.14 1.32 6.74
C GLY A 87 0.03 2.10 8.03
N GLU A 88 -0.64 3.22 8.09
CA GLU A 88 -0.62 4.15 9.20
C GLU A 88 -2.02 4.71 9.47
N ILE A 89 -2.27 5.14 10.71
CA ILE A 89 -3.49 5.86 11.09
C ILE A 89 -3.05 7.27 11.49
N ASP A 90 -3.61 8.27 10.83
CA ASP A 90 -3.30 9.65 11.14
C ASP A 90 -3.96 10.11 12.47
N SER A 91 -3.59 11.31 12.94
CA SER A 91 -4.14 11.92 14.17
C SER A 91 -5.64 12.16 14.13
N SER A 92 -6.26 12.13 12.95
CA SER A 92 -7.70 12.27 12.74
C SER A 92 -8.41 10.92 12.60
N GLY A 93 -7.68 9.81 12.73
CA GLY A 93 -8.21 8.45 12.65
C GLY A 93 -8.41 7.92 11.23
N TYR A 94 -7.83 8.57 10.21
CA TYR A 94 -7.90 8.08 8.83
C TYR A 94 -6.80 7.03 8.58
N LEU A 95 -7.21 5.91 8.00
CA LEU A 95 -6.31 4.83 7.61
C LEU A 95 -5.70 5.12 6.25
N LYS A 96 -4.38 4.95 6.13
CA LYS A 96 -3.63 5.03 4.88
C LYS A 96 -2.86 3.73 4.69
N ILE A 97 -3.00 3.12 3.53
CA ILE A 97 -2.26 1.93 3.14
C ILE A 97 -1.03 2.40 2.37
N THR A 98 0.12 1.91 2.74
CA THR A 98 1.39 2.32 2.14
C THR A 98 2.00 1.23 1.28
N ASP A 99 1.83 -0.04 1.65
CA ASP A 99 2.42 -1.17 0.93
C ASP A 99 1.80 -2.53 1.31
N ARG A 100 2.31 -3.59 0.68
CA ARG A 100 2.11 -4.98 1.09
C ARG A 100 3.34 -5.49 1.82
N LYS A 101 3.16 -6.13 2.96
CA LYS A 101 4.26 -6.67 3.80
C LYS A 101 5.19 -7.61 3.04
N LYS A 102 4.62 -8.49 2.19
CA LYS A 102 5.38 -9.43 1.36
C LYS A 102 6.18 -8.79 0.23
N ASP A 103 5.80 -7.56 -0.15
CA ASP A 103 6.41 -6.85 -1.27
C ASP A 103 7.50 -5.86 -0.79
N ILE A 104 7.58 -5.61 0.53
CA ILE A 104 8.65 -4.79 1.11
C ILE A 104 10.01 -5.43 0.84
N ILE A 105 10.92 -4.65 0.31
CA ILE A 105 12.31 -5.01 0.10
C ILE A 105 13.07 -4.77 1.41
N VAL A 106 13.75 -5.80 1.91
CA VAL A 106 14.69 -5.65 3.03
C VAL A 106 16.10 -5.69 2.46
N ASN A 107 16.78 -4.54 2.45
CA ASN A 107 18.16 -4.47 1.93
C ASN A 107 19.15 -5.15 2.88
N LEU A 108 20.43 -5.25 2.49
CA LEU A 108 21.46 -5.84 3.35
C LEU A 108 21.73 -5.03 4.61
N GLY A 109 21.39 -3.75 4.65
CA GLY A 109 21.47 -2.89 5.83
C GLY A 109 20.34 -3.13 6.83
N GLY A 110 19.30 -3.89 6.45
CA GLY A 110 18.11 -4.15 7.28
C GLY A 110 17.03 -3.07 7.13
N ASP A 111 17.15 -2.14 6.18
CA ASP A 111 16.14 -1.13 5.93
C ASP A 111 14.94 -1.73 5.18
N ASN A 112 13.75 -1.37 5.62
CA ASN A 112 12.50 -1.70 4.95
C ASN A 112 12.21 -0.64 3.87
N ILE A 113 12.24 -1.05 2.62
CA ILE A 113 12.05 -0.17 1.48
C ILE A 113 10.77 -0.56 0.77
N SER A 114 9.87 0.42 0.59
CA SER A 114 8.67 0.28 -0.22
C SER A 114 9.00 0.37 -1.71
N PRO A 115 8.95 -0.72 -2.48
CA PRO A 115 9.17 -0.65 -3.92
C PRO A 115 8.10 0.20 -4.60
N SER A 116 6.84 0.05 -4.19
CA SER A 116 5.70 0.79 -4.74
C SER A 116 5.86 2.30 -4.64
N LYS A 117 6.48 2.81 -3.56
CA LYS A 117 6.76 4.24 -3.42
C LYS A 117 7.72 4.73 -4.51
N ILE A 118 8.78 3.98 -4.77
CA ILE A 118 9.78 4.32 -5.78
C ILE A 118 9.19 4.19 -7.19
N GLU A 119 8.46 3.11 -7.44
CA GLU A 119 7.77 2.84 -8.71
C GLU A 119 6.79 3.95 -9.05
N ASN A 120 5.99 4.38 -8.08
CA ASN A 120 5.04 5.49 -8.26
C ASN A 120 5.75 6.80 -8.61
N ILE A 121 6.86 7.13 -7.94
CA ILE A 121 7.64 8.35 -8.23
C ILE A 121 8.24 8.27 -9.64
N LEU A 122 8.79 7.13 -10.04
CA LEU A 122 9.29 6.93 -11.41
C LEU A 122 8.17 7.13 -12.45
N CYS A 123 6.99 6.57 -12.20
CA CYS A 123 5.83 6.66 -13.09
C CYS A 123 5.15 8.05 -13.11
N LEU A 124 5.56 9.02 -12.27
CA LEU A 124 5.13 10.42 -12.42
C LEU A 124 5.72 11.08 -13.67
N ASN A 125 6.80 10.52 -14.21
CA ASN A 125 7.38 11.01 -15.46
C ASN A 125 6.63 10.42 -16.66
N ASP A 126 6.08 11.28 -17.52
CA ASP A 126 5.27 10.89 -18.69
C ASP A 126 5.97 9.94 -19.67
N LEU A 127 7.30 9.82 -19.59
CA LEU A 127 8.08 8.91 -20.42
C LEU A 127 8.13 7.48 -19.89
N ILE A 128 7.76 7.27 -18.63
CA ILE A 128 7.76 5.97 -17.96
C ILE A 128 6.33 5.46 -17.84
N LYS A 129 6.04 4.37 -18.52
CA LYS A 129 4.74 3.72 -18.51
C LYS A 129 4.56 2.78 -17.32
N GLN A 130 5.60 2.04 -16.99
CA GLN A 130 5.65 1.09 -15.89
C GLN A 130 7.05 1.00 -15.34
N SER A 131 7.16 0.71 -14.05
CA SER A 131 8.43 0.39 -13.40
C SER A 131 8.22 -0.76 -12.40
N LEU A 132 9.27 -1.56 -12.22
CA LEU A 132 9.34 -2.61 -11.21
C LEU A 132 10.67 -2.47 -10.49
N VAL A 133 10.63 -2.31 -9.16
CA VAL A 133 11.82 -2.16 -8.33
C VAL A 133 12.12 -3.47 -7.61
N TYR A 134 13.38 -3.88 -7.63
CA TYR A 134 13.86 -5.08 -6.97
C TYR A 134 15.19 -4.83 -6.25
N GLY A 135 15.45 -5.49 -5.14
CA GLY A 135 16.70 -5.35 -4.39
C GLY A 135 16.72 -6.06 -3.03
N ASP A 136 15.81 -7.05 -2.84
CA ASP A 136 15.80 -7.82 -1.59
C ASP A 136 17.15 -8.46 -1.33
N LYS A 137 17.68 -8.28 -0.10
CA LYS A 137 19.01 -8.74 0.35
C LYS A 137 20.17 -8.25 -0.53
N LYS A 138 20.02 -7.08 -1.16
CA LYS A 138 21.08 -6.44 -1.96
C LYS A 138 21.51 -5.12 -1.32
N ASN A 139 22.73 -4.66 -1.68
CA ASN A 139 23.22 -3.34 -1.28
C ASN A 139 22.70 -2.21 -2.16
N TYR A 140 21.95 -2.54 -3.19
CA TYR A 140 21.43 -1.60 -4.17
C TYR A 140 20.05 -2.06 -4.65
N LEU A 141 19.28 -1.10 -5.14
CA LEU A 141 18.04 -1.36 -5.84
C LEU A 141 18.29 -1.31 -7.35
N VAL A 142 17.54 -2.11 -8.09
CA VAL A 142 17.46 -2.04 -9.55
C VAL A 142 16.01 -1.78 -9.96
N ALA A 143 15.80 -1.03 -11.02
CA ALA A 143 14.49 -0.82 -11.60
C ALA A 143 14.44 -1.33 -13.04
N LEU A 144 13.43 -2.15 -13.34
CA LEU A 144 13.04 -2.44 -14.72
C LEU A 144 12.05 -1.35 -15.13
N ILE A 145 12.38 -0.62 -16.18
CA ILE A 145 11.60 0.52 -16.66
C ILE A 145 11.06 0.24 -18.05
N VAL A 146 9.74 0.39 -18.22
CA VAL A 146 9.06 0.33 -19.52
C VAL A 146 8.71 1.75 -19.95
N THR A 147 9.09 2.12 -21.15
CA THR A 147 8.85 3.45 -21.73
C THR A 147 7.81 3.37 -22.84
N GLU A 148 7.03 4.43 -23.07
CA GLU A 148 6.06 4.47 -24.17
C GLU A 148 6.71 4.56 -25.56
N LYS A 149 7.91 5.12 -25.64
CA LYS A 149 8.69 5.30 -26.88
C LYS A 149 10.12 4.90 -26.62
N GLU A 150 10.86 4.62 -27.68
CA GLU A 150 12.31 4.46 -27.55
C GLU A 150 12.95 5.73 -26.98
N ILE A 151 13.62 5.58 -25.85
CA ILE A 151 14.31 6.65 -25.15
C ILE A 151 15.78 6.27 -25.04
N ASN A 152 16.67 7.24 -25.17
CA ASN A 152 18.09 6.98 -24.99
C ASN A 152 18.41 6.76 -23.49
N LYS A 153 19.48 6.00 -23.24
CA LYS A 153 19.89 5.62 -21.88
C LYS A 153 20.21 6.82 -20.99
N GLU A 154 20.76 7.91 -21.55
CA GLU A 154 21.10 9.13 -20.80
C GLU A 154 19.87 9.78 -20.20
N LYS A 155 18.77 9.83 -20.93
CA LYS A 155 17.51 10.41 -20.43
C LYS A 155 16.90 9.58 -19.30
N ILE A 156 16.96 8.24 -19.41
CA ILE A 156 16.52 7.34 -18.31
C ILE A 156 17.39 7.57 -17.07
N LYS A 157 18.72 7.70 -17.26
CA LYS A 157 19.64 7.96 -16.16
C LYS A 157 19.31 9.26 -15.43
N THR A 158 19.04 10.33 -16.17
CA THR A 158 18.63 11.62 -15.58
C THR A 158 17.36 11.48 -14.74
N ILE A 159 16.33 10.78 -15.25
CA ILE A 159 15.07 10.55 -14.52
C ILE A 159 15.34 9.78 -13.22
N VAL A 160 16.15 8.73 -13.25
CA VAL A 160 16.51 7.95 -12.07
C VAL A 160 17.29 8.80 -11.05
N GLU A 161 18.21 9.65 -11.50
CA GLU A 161 18.96 10.56 -10.63
C GLU A 161 18.05 11.60 -9.95
N GLU A 162 17.07 12.13 -10.68
CA GLU A 162 16.04 13.04 -10.12
C GLU A 162 15.16 12.34 -9.10
N THR A 163 14.73 11.10 -9.41
CA THR A 163 13.97 10.27 -8.48
C THR A 163 14.74 10.01 -7.19
N ASN A 164 16.03 9.65 -7.29
CA ASN A 164 16.87 9.41 -6.12
C ASN A 164 16.97 10.65 -5.22
N LYS A 165 17.05 11.86 -5.80
CA LYS A 165 17.06 13.12 -5.01
C LYS A 165 15.75 13.38 -4.28
N SER A 166 14.63 12.90 -4.79
CA SER A 166 13.32 13.06 -4.16
C SER A 166 13.02 12.04 -3.06
N LEU A 167 13.85 11.00 -2.95
CA LEU A 167 13.72 9.93 -1.96
C LEU A 167 14.56 10.18 -0.69
N THR A 168 15.52 11.08 -0.77
CA THR A 168 16.40 11.53 0.35
C THR A 168 15.82 12.75 1.03
#